data_d02ee0386de901fb96c4bccf5070d7e9
#
_entry.id   d02ee0386de901fb96c4bccf5070d7e9
#
_cell.length_a   1.000
_cell.length_b   1.000
_cell.length_c   1.000
_cell.angle_alpha   90.00
_cell.angle_beta   90.00
_cell.angle_gamma   90.00
#
_symmetry.space_group_name_H-M   'P 1'
#
loop_
_entity.id
_entity.type
_entity.pdbx_description
1 polymer ?
#
loop_
_entity_poly.entity_id
_entity_poly.type
_entity_poly.pdbx_seq_one_letter_code
_entity_poly.pdbx_strand_id
1 'polypeptide(L)' 'LPKEIQNQAKEAYKIWKKNPFDRTLNFKQIHPSKPIYSVKVTLNWRALGVREPKNMTTWFWIGSHEEYNKLIKQFKR' A
#
# COMPACT_ATOMS: atom_id res chain seq x y z
N LEU A 1 4.23 14.22 5.81
CA LEU A 1 4.72 13.67 4.55
C LEU A 1 5.20 14.78 3.62
N PRO A 2 6.31 14.57 2.90
CA PRO A 2 6.69 15.50 1.86
C PRO A 2 5.59 15.66 0.82
N LYS A 3 5.46 16.87 0.30
CA LYS A 3 4.40 17.18 -0.65
C LYS A 3 4.49 16.33 -1.92
N GLU A 4 5.70 16.04 -2.38
CA GLU A 4 5.91 15.19 -3.55
C GLU A 4 5.36 13.78 -3.32
N ILE A 5 5.54 13.25 -2.11
CA ILE A 5 5.03 11.92 -1.77
C ILE A 5 3.52 11.93 -1.71
N GLN A 6 2.92 13.00 -1.20
CA GLN A 6 1.47 13.13 -1.21
C GLN A 6 0.91 13.12 -2.64
N ASN A 7 1.56 13.85 -3.55
CA ASN A 7 1.15 13.89 -4.95
C ASN A 7 1.29 12.52 -5.61
N GLN A 8 2.39 11.84 -5.35
CA GLN A 8 2.62 10.52 -5.90
C GLN A 8 1.65 9.48 -5.32
N ALA A 9 1.29 9.62 -4.05
CA ALA A 9 0.29 8.76 -3.45
C ALA A 9 -1.07 8.93 -4.12
N LYS A 10 -1.43 10.17 -4.45
CA LYS A 10 -2.68 10.44 -5.17
C LYS A 10 -2.67 9.82 -6.57
N GLU A 11 -1.54 9.89 -7.26
CA GLU A 11 -1.40 9.27 -8.58
C GLU A 11 -1.50 7.74 -8.49
N ALA A 12 -0.83 7.15 -7.50
CA ALA A 12 -0.92 5.71 -7.27
C ALA A 12 -2.36 5.29 -6.97
N TYR A 13 -3.07 6.08 -6.18
CA TYR A 13 -4.47 5.82 -5.87
C TYR A 13 -5.34 5.84 -7.13
N LYS A 14 -5.11 6.79 -8.02
CA LYS A 14 -5.85 6.87 -9.28
C LYS A 14 -5.62 5.62 -10.14
N ILE A 15 -4.38 5.19 -10.25
CA ILE A 15 -4.03 3.98 -11.00
C ILE A 15 -4.68 2.77 -10.35
N TRP A 16 -4.58 2.65 -9.04
CA TRP A 16 -5.17 1.54 -8.28
C TRP A 16 -6.69 1.46 -8.48
N LYS A 17 -7.34 2.62 -8.50
CA LYS A 17 -8.79 2.68 -8.66
C LYS A 17 -9.23 2.15 -10.03
N LYS A 18 -8.42 2.39 -11.06
CA LYS A 18 -8.69 1.89 -12.41
C LYS A 18 -8.31 0.43 -12.58
N ASN A 19 -7.15 0.05 -12.05
CA ASN A 19 -6.61 -1.30 -12.18
C ASN A 19 -5.74 -1.61 -10.98
N PRO A 20 -6.29 -2.27 -9.94
CA PRO A 20 -5.50 -2.57 -8.73
C PRO A 20 -4.36 -3.55 -8.99
N PHE A 21 -4.36 -4.25 -10.11
CA PHE A 21 -3.31 -5.19 -10.46
C PHE A 21 -2.27 -4.62 -11.42
N ASP A 22 -2.25 -3.29 -11.58
CA ASP A 22 -1.22 -2.64 -12.38
C ASP A 22 0.16 -2.95 -11.81
N ARG A 23 1.10 -3.30 -12.69
CA ARG A 23 2.44 -3.73 -12.28
C ARG A 23 3.21 -2.64 -11.55
N THR A 24 2.96 -1.38 -11.88
CA THR A 24 3.68 -0.27 -11.26
C THR A 24 3.32 -0.11 -9.79
N LEU A 25 2.15 -0.59 -9.37
CA LEU A 25 1.68 -0.49 -7.98
C LEU A 25 2.25 -1.59 -7.10
N ASN A 26 2.60 -2.73 -7.69
CA ASN A 26 3.07 -3.89 -6.94
C ASN A 26 2.11 -4.26 -5.79
N PHE A 27 0.81 -4.24 -6.09
CA PHE A 27 -0.27 -4.50 -5.12
C PHE A 27 -0.25 -5.96 -4.71
N LYS A 28 -0.08 -6.22 -3.41
CA LYS A 28 0.00 -7.61 -2.92
C LYS A 28 -0.45 -7.71 -1.47
N GLN A 29 -0.95 -8.86 -1.10
CA GLN A 29 -1.31 -9.17 0.28
C GLN A 29 -0.04 -9.46 1.07
N ILE A 30 0.15 -8.78 2.19
CA ILE A 30 1.35 -8.90 3.02
C ILE A 30 1.11 -9.62 4.35
N HIS A 31 -0.15 -9.76 4.77
CA HIS A 31 -0.48 -10.47 6.00
C HIS A 31 -0.98 -11.88 5.66
N PRO A 32 -0.50 -12.92 6.37
CA PRO A 32 -0.87 -14.30 6.02
C PRO A 32 -2.35 -14.64 6.26
N SER A 33 -3.03 -13.97 7.19
CA SER A 33 -4.41 -14.29 7.53
C SER A 33 -5.38 -13.13 7.43
N LYS A 34 -4.90 -11.90 7.40
CA LYS A 34 -5.76 -10.71 7.32
C LYS A 34 -5.67 -10.08 5.93
N PRO A 35 -6.72 -9.42 5.46
CA PRO A 35 -6.73 -8.80 4.13
C PRO A 35 -5.97 -7.46 4.11
N ILE A 36 -4.73 -7.47 4.54
CA ILE A 36 -3.86 -6.29 4.53
C ILE A 36 -3.00 -6.33 3.29
N TYR A 37 -3.10 -5.29 2.48
CA TYR A 37 -2.42 -5.19 1.20
C TYR A 37 -1.47 -4.01 1.17
N SER A 38 -0.41 -4.12 0.38
CA SER A 38 0.53 -3.02 0.19
C SER A 38 0.51 -2.54 -1.25
N VAL A 39 0.76 -1.25 -1.43
CA VAL A 39 0.89 -0.61 -2.73
C VAL A 39 2.19 0.18 -2.76
N LYS A 40 2.93 0.07 -3.86
CA LYS A 40 4.12 0.85 -4.08
C LYS A 40 3.72 2.26 -4.52
N VAL A 41 4.02 3.27 -3.71
CA VAL A 41 3.80 4.66 -4.08
C VAL A 41 4.98 5.17 -4.91
N THR A 42 6.19 4.99 -4.38
CA THR A 42 7.43 5.24 -5.09
C THR A 42 8.42 4.14 -4.72
N LEU A 43 9.63 4.19 -5.27
CA LEU A 43 10.67 3.23 -4.95
C LEU A 43 10.94 3.13 -3.44
N ASN A 44 10.84 4.27 -2.72
CA ASN A 44 11.15 4.34 -1.30
C ASN A 44 9.92 4.47 -0.39
N TRP A 45 8.73 4.49 -0.93
CA TRP A 45 7.51 4.70 -0.15
C TRP A 45 6.46 3.66 -0.45
N ARG A 46 5.77 3.20 0.60
CA ARG A 46 4.71 2.20 0.51
C ARG A 46 3.49 2.65 1.27
N ALA A 47 2.32 2.22 0.82
CA ALA A 47 1.06 2.43 1.54
C ALA A 47 0.44 1.08 1.88
N LEU A 48 -0.28 1.03 3.00
CA LEU A 48 -0.99 -0.17 3.43
C LEU A 48 -2.47 0.10 3.54
N GLY A 49 -3.27 -0.87 3.13
CA GLY A 49 -4.71 -0.79 3.23
C GLY A 49 -5.33 -2.12 3.62
N VAL A 50 -6.52 -2.06 4.19
CA VAL A 50 -7.32 -3.24 4.50
C VAL A 50 -8.39 -3.36 3.43
N ARG A 51 -8.43 -4.52 2.74
CA ARG A 51 -9.45 -4.79 1.75
C ARG A 51 -10.65 -5.41 2.44
N GLU A 52 -11.76 -4.70 2.42
CA GLU A 52 -13.00 -5.14 3.05
C GLU A 52 -13.90 -5.88 2.06
N PRO A 53 -14.90 -6.61 2.54
CA PRO A 53 -15.93 -7.18 1.66
C PRO A 53 -16.53 -6.08 0.78
N LYS A 54 -17.07 -6.42 -0.37
CA LYS A 54 -17.62 -5.49 -1.37
C LYS A 54 -16.57 -4.70 -2.12
N ASN A 55 -15.32 -5.17 -2.13
CA ASN A 55 -14.22 -4.53 -2.89
C ASN A 55 -13.87 -3.12 -2.42
N MET A 56 -14.17 -2.82 -1.15
CA MET A 56 -13.74 -1.55 -0.56
C MET A 56 -12.38 -1.72 0.10
N THR A 57 -11.51 -0.76 -0.08
CA THR A 57 -10.19 -0.75 0.55
C THR A 57 -10.03 0.52 1.37
N THR A 58 -9.68 0.35 2.62
CA THR A 58 -9.40 1.47 3.51
C THR A 58 -7.89 1.59 3.70
N TRP A 59 -7.32 2.71 3.27
CA TRP A 59 -5.89 2.97 3.43
C TRP A 59 -5.66 3.55 4.82
N PHE A 60 -4.76 2.96 5.58
CA PHE A 60 -4.55 3.35 6.97
C PHE A 60 -3.10 3.71 7.30
N TRP A 61 -2.17 3.52 6.38
CA TRP A 61 -0.76 3.76 6.65
C TRP A 61 -0.01 4.08 5.37
N ILE A 62 0.95 5.01 5.49
CA ILE A 62 1.92 5.29 4.44
C ILE A 62 3.24 5.61 5.13
N GLY A 63 4.33 5.10 4.59
CA GLY A 63 5.65 5.32 5.18
C GLY A 63 6.77 4.91 4.25
N SER A 64 8.00 5.08 4.71
CA SER A 64 9.19 4.75 3.95
C SER A 64 9.35 3.24 3.80
N HIS A 65 10.17 2.84 2.85
CA HIS A 65 10.47 1.43 2.62
C HIS A 65 11.09 0.77 3.86
N GLU A 66 11.91 1.48 4.59
CA GLU A 66 12.51 0.94 5.82
C GLU A 66 11.46 0.69 6.89
N GLU A 67 10.55 1.66 7.10
CA GLU A 67 9.46 1.50 8.05
C GLU A 67 8.53 0.37 7.62
N TYR A 68 8.27 0.25 6.34
CA TYR A 68 7.48 -0.82 5.77
C TYR A 68 8.09 -2.19 6.09
N ASN A 69 9.40 -2.35 5.91
CA ASN A 69 10.08 -3.60 6.21
C ASN A 69 9.99 -3.98 7.68
N LYS A 70 10.10 -3.01 8.58
CA LYS A 70 9.93 -3.25 10.02
C LYS A 70 8.51 -3.69 10.35
N LEU A 71 7.54 -3.08 9.72
CA LEU A 71 6.13 -3.40 9.95
C LEU A 71 5.78 -4.79 9.47
N ILE A 72 6.29 -5.19 8.31
CA ILE A 72 6.06 -6.54 7.77
C ILE A 72 6.61 -7.60 8.70
N LYS A 73 7.76 -7.37 9.29
CA LYS A 73 8.36 -8.33 10.24
C LYS A 73 7.44 -8.59 11.43
N GLN A 74 6.72 -7.57 11.88
CA GLN A 74 5.75 -7.72 12.96
C GLN A 74 4.57 -8.59 12.53
N PHE A 75 4.15 -8.48 11.28
CA PHE A 75 3.02 -9.26 10.77
C PHE A 75 3.34 -10.75 10.62
N LYS A 76 4.60 -11.10 10.50
CA LYS A 76 5.02 -12.48 10.29
C LYS A 76 5.22 -13.28 11.59
N ARG A 77 4.98 -12.67 12.70
CA ARG A 77 5.09 -13.36 13.99
C ARG A 77 3.85 -14.16 14.34
#